data_35114efeaff8370d4962b6632343d744
#
_entry.id   35114efeaff8370d4962b6632343d744
#
_cell.length_a   1.000
_cell.length_b   1.000
_cell.length_c   1.000
_cell.angle_alpha   90.00
_cell.angle_beta   90.00
_cell.angle_gamma   90.00
#
_symmetry.space_group_name_H-M   'P 1'
#
loop_
_entity.id
_entity.type
_entity.pdbx_description
1 polymer ?
#
loop_
_entity_poly.entity_id
_entity_poly.type
_entity_poly.pdbx_seq_one_letter_code
_entity_poly.pdbx_strand_id
1 'polypeptide(L)'
;MKQLICAVLTVLLFLYNQSNASEKIKIIENLRKINSLQFNFTQLSSDGQENGSCILIYPKKMRCIYDEQKKEIIVNDDYLYLINKEENKNYSYSIKDTPLGVMLNKESLIEKLSNIEKFNISNNFIISTVYISSTESVDIYFETKNFTILGWRIKNYDKSTLEFMMKNIKANINTDEIFQIPN
;
A
#
# COMPACT_ATOMS: atom_id res chain seq x y z
N MET A 1 -13.67 34.40 -32.29
CA MET A 1 -13.15 33.02 -32.24
C MET A 1 -12.08 32.81 -31.18
N LYS A 2 -10.97 33.59 -31.10
CA LYS A 2 -9.90 33.42 -30.12
C LYS A 2 -10.36 33.48 -28.65
N GLN A 3 -11.29 34.41 -28.32
CA GLN A 3 -11.83 34.52 -26.95
C GLN A 3 -12.71 33.32 -26.54
N LEU A 4 -13.45 32.74 -27.48
CA LEU A 4 -14.28 31.56 -27.22
C LEU A 4 -13.41 30.32 -26.96
N ILE A 5 -12.31 30.17 -27.70
CA ILE A 5 -11.35 29.05 -27.52
C ILE A 5 -10.65 29.13 -26.16
N CYS A 6 -10.24 30.34 -25.72
CA CYS A 6 -9.67 30.53 -24.39
C CYS A 6 -10.63 30.18 -23.27
N ALA A 7 -11.92 30.58 -23.38
CA ALA A 7 -12.94 30.27 -22.38
C ALA A 7 -13.22 28.76 -22.27
N VAL A 8 -13.27 28.06 -23.41
CA VAL A 8 -13.47 26.60 -23.43
C VAL A 8 -12.24 25.88 -22.81
N LEU A 9 -11.02 26.34 -23.08
CA LEU A 9 -9.80 25.74 -22.54
C LEU A 9 -9.72 25.91 -21.02
N THR A 10 -10.11 27.07 -20.48
CA THR A 10 -10.12 27.33 -19.04
C THR A 10 -11.16 26.45 -18.33
N VAL A 11 -12.36 26.29 -18.88
CA VAL A 11 -13.40 25.41 -18.30
C VAL A 11 -12.94 23.94 -18.27
N LEU A 12 -12.29 23.46 -19.32
CA LEU A 12 -11.75 22.09 -19.37
C LEU A 12 -10.68 21.86 -18.30
N LEU A 13 -9.82 22.84 -18.05
CA LEU A 13 -8.80 22.76 -17.00
C LEU A 13 -9.41 22.74 -15.59
N PHE A 14 -10.49 23.50 -15.36
CA PHE A 14 -11.22 23.48 -14.08
C PHE A 14 -11.91 22.13 -13.82
N LEU A 15 -12.53 21.53 -14.82
CA LEU A 15 -13.18 20.22 -14.70
C LEU A 15 -12.18 19.09 -14.40
N TYR A 16 -11.00 19.14 -15.00
CA TYR A 16 -9.95 18.15 -14.75
C TYR A 16 -9.42 18.19 -13.31
N ASN A 17 -9.25 19.38 -12.75
CA ASN A 17 -8.79 19.53 -11.35
C ASN A 17 -9.84 19.08 -10.33
N GLN A 18 -11.12 19.23 -10.60
CA GLN A 18 -12.20 18.80 -9.72
C GLN A 18 -12.29 17.27 -9.61
N SER A 19 -12.00 16.53 -10.69
CA SER A 19 -12.02 15.07 -10.69
C SER A 19 -10.96 14.49 -9.72
N ASN A 20 -9.72 14.95 -9.82
CA ASN A 20 -8.63 14.47 -8.95
C ASN A 20 -8.85 14.76 -7.46
N ALA A 21 -9.43 15.92 -7.13
CA ALA A 21 -9.76 16.27 -5.75
C ALA A 21 -10.84 15.33 -5.18
N SER A 22 -11.83 14.95 -6.01
CA SER A 22 -12.89 14.02 -5.60
C SER A 22 -12.36 12.62 -5.31
N GLU A 23 -11.44 12.10 -6.13
CA GLU A 23 -10.83 10.77 -5.95
C GLU A 23 -9.96 10.70 -4.70
N LYS A 24 -9.15 11.72 -4.45
CA LYS A 24 -8.33 11.84 -3.23
C LYS A 24 -9.20 11.74 -1.97
N ILE A 25 -10.28 12.50 -1.91
CA ILE A 25 -11.19 12.50 -0.77
C ILE A 25 -11.76 11.11 -0.54
N LYS A 26 -12.25 10.45 -1.59
CA LYS A 26 -12.84 9.10 -1.50
C LYS A 26 -11.83 8.03 -1.05
N ILE A 27 -10.58 8.09 -1.54
CA ILE A 27 -9.50 7.22 -1.10
C ILE A 27 -9.25 7.40 0.41
N ILE A 28 -9.10 8.64 0.86
CA ILE A 28 -8.82 8.95 2.26
C ILE A 28 -9.99 8.54 3.16
N GLU A 29 -11.23 8.81 2.76
CA GLU A 29 -12.42 8.40 3.49
C GLU A 29 -12.53 6.88 3.59
N ASN A 30 -12.19 6.16 2.53
CA ASN A 30 -12.21 4.71 2.54
C ASN A 30 -11.11 4.15 3.47
N LEU A 31 -9.89 4.66 3.39
CA LEU A 31 -8.80 4.27 4.28
C LEU A 31 -9.14 4.51 5.76
N ARG A 32 -9.80 5.61 6.09
CA ARG A 32 -10.23 5.91 7.48
C ARG A 32 -11.17 4.86 8.05
N LYS A 33 -12.01 4.25 7.21
CA LYS A 33 -12.99 3.22 7.62
C LYS A 33 -12.36 1.85 7.84
N ILE A 34 -11.15 1.63 7.33
CA ILE A 34 -10.48 0.33 7.40
C ILE A 34 -9.66 0.25 8.69
N ASN A 35 -9.98 -0.72 9.55
CA ASN A 35 -9.23 -1.01 10.76
C ASN A 35 -8.41 -2.29 10.63
N SER A 36 -8.88 -3.24 9.83
CA SER A 36 -8.18 -4.48 9.56
C SER A 36 -8.45 -4.96 8.13
N LEU A 37 -7.54 -5.77 7.60
CA LEU A 37 -7.64 -6.40 6.29
C LEU A 37 -7.21 -7.86 6.41
N GLN A 38 -7.93 -8.72 5.70
CA GLN A 38 -7.50 -10.07 5.37
C GLN A 38 -7.45 -10.20 3.85
N PHE A 39 -6.39 -10.75 3.31
CA PHE A 39 -6.22 -10.87 1.87
C PHE A 39 -5.23 -11.96 1.49
N ASN A 40 -5.34 -12.44 0.26
CA ASN A 40 -4.29 -13.20 -0.40
C ASN A 40 -3.40 -12.23 -1.15
N PHE A 41 -2.12 -12.55 -1.32
CA PHE A 41 -1.19 -11.70 -2.05
C PHE A 41 -0.38 -12.47 -3.11
N THR A 42 0.11 -11.70 -4.05
CA THR A 42 1.20 -12.08 -4.96
C THR A 42 2.29 -11.03 -4.78
N GLN A 43 3.49 -11.45 -4.43
CA GLN A 43 4.68 -10.62 -4.33
C GLN A 43 5.61 -10.92 -5.49
N LEU A 44 6.09 -9.89 -6.17
CA LEU A 44 7.07 -9.98 -7.25
C LEU A 44 8.32 -9.19 -6.86
N SER A 45 9.47 -9.84 -6.93
CA SER A 45 10.78 -9.25 -6.69
C SER A 45 11.79 -9.74 -7.74
N SER A 46 13.07 -9.33 -7.60
CA SER A 46 14.17 -9.86 -8.42
C SER A 46 14.33 -11.37 -8.29
N ASP A 47 13.97 -11.92 -7.12
CA ASP A 47 14.16 -13.34 -6.78
C ASP A 47 13.02 -14.24 -7.28
N GLY A 48 11.96 -13.61 -7.82
CA GLY A 48 10.83 -14.31 -8.40
C GLY A 48 9.49 -13.89 -7.83
N GLN A 49 8.50 -14.76 -8.02
CA GLN A 49 7.14 -14.56 -7.55
C GLN A 49 6.85 -15.48 -6.36
N GLU A 50 6.28 -14.88 -5.33
CA GLU A 50 5.79 -15.59 -4.15
C GLU A 50 4.31 -15.26 -3.93
N ASN A 51 3.57 -16.19 -3.34
CA ASN A 51 2.17 -16.00 -2.98
C ASN A 51 1.97 -16.33 -1.50
N GLY A 52 0.83 -15.91 -0.96
CA GLY A 52 0.47 -16.21 0.41
C GLY A 52 -0.79 -15.50 0.87
N SER A 53 -0.98 -15.47 2.16
CA SER A 53 -2.10 -14.77 2.80
C SER A 53 -1.62 -13.91 3.95
N CYS A 54 -2.29 -12.78 4.14
CA CYS A 54 -1.98 -11.84 5.23
C CYS A 54 -3.23 -11.44 6.01
N ILE A 55 -2.98 -11.14 7.28
CA ILE A 55 -3.86 -10.35 8.13
C ILE A 55 -3.10 -9.10 8.53
N LEU A 56 -3.75 -7.95 8.35
CA LEU A 56 -3.24 -6.64 8.74
C LEU A 56 -4.23 -6.00 9.69
N ILE A 57 -3.75 -5.46 10.81
CA ILE A 57 -4.53 -4.66 11.76
C ILE A 57 -3.80 -3.35 11.96
N TYR A 58 -4.48 -2.26 11.66
CA TYR A 58 -3.93 -0.92 11.90
C TYR A 58 -3.99 -0.55 13.39
N PRO A 59 -2.96 0.14 13.89
CA PRO A 59 -1.69 0.43 13.22
C PRO A 59 -0.67 -0.70 13.38
N LYS A 60 0.18 -0.89 12.39
CA LYS A 60 1.48 -1.59 12.45
C LYS A 60 1.46 -3.03 12.96
N LYS A 61 0.36 -3.78 12.73
CA LYS A 61 0.32 -5.22 12.99
C LYS A 61 0.01 -5.94 11.69
N MET A 62 0.87 -6.84 11.28
CA MET A 62 0.68 -7.64 10.08
C MET A 62 1.29 -9.03 10.29
N ARG A 63 0.61 -10.04 9.82
CA ARG A 63 1.12 -11.40 9.74
C ARG A 63 0.85 -11.94 8.36
N CYS A 64 1.91 -12.35 7.67
CA CYS A 64 1.85 -12.96 6.35
C CYS A 64 2.46 -14.35 6.38
N ILE A 65 1.72 -15.32 5.88
CA ILE A 65 2.16 -16.70 5.70
C ILE A 65 2.32 -16.92 4.20
N TYR A 66 3.53 -17.25 3.78
CA TYR A 66 3.82 -17.58 2.39
C TYR A 66 3.40 -19.00 2.06
N ASP A 67 3.00 -19.23 0.82
CA ASP A 67 2.69 -20.57 0.34
C ASP A 67 3.90 -21.48 0.58
N GLU A 68 3.64 -22.79 0.72
CA GLU A 68 4.61 -23.79 1.20
C GLU A 68 5.00 -23.65 2.69
N GLN A 69 4.49 -22.64 3.40
CA GLN A 69 4.69 -22.40 4.85
C GLN A 69 6.16 -22.33 5.33
N LYS A 70 7.10 -22.10 4.41
CA LYS A 70 8.54 -22.07 4.72
C LYS A 70 8.98 -20.72 5.28
N LYS A 71 8.21 -19.68 4.94
CA LYS A 71 8.48 -18.30 5.32
C LYS A 71 7.25 -17.66 5.93
N GLU A 72 7.45 -16.91 6.99
CA GLU A 72 6.43 -16.12 7.64
C GLU A 72 6.99 -14.74 7.97
N ILE A 73 6.18 -13.70 7.80
CA ILE A 73 6.52 -12.35 8.20
C ILE A 73 5.51 -11.89 9.26
N ILE A 74 6.02 -11.42 10.38
CA ILE A 74 5.24 -10.78 11.42
C ILE A 74 5.74 -9.35 11.58
N VAL A 75 4.84 -8.39 11.51
CA VAL A 75 5.10 -7.01 11.93
C VAL A 75 4.36 -6.76 13.21
N ASN A 76 5.08 -6.28 14.20
CA ASN A 76 4.52 -5.80 15.46
C ASN A 76 5.21 -4.49 15.84
N ASP A 77 4.44 -3.40 15.85
CA ASP A 77 4.90 -2.03 16.02
C ASP A 77 5.98 -1.62 14.98
N ASP A 78 7.18 -1.30 15.42
CA ASP A 78 8.25 -0.79 14.54
C ASP A 78 9.21 -1.88 14.04
N TYR A 79 8.89 -3.16 14.27
CA TYR A 79 9.75 -4.27 13.87
C TYR A 79 9.04 -5.27 12.99
N LEU A 80 9.75 -5.71 11.96
CA LEU A 80 9.42 -6.85 11.12
C LEU A 80 10.28 -8.04 11.53
N TYR A 81 9.65 -9.17 11.71
CA TYR A 81 10.30 -10.46 11.97
C TYR A 81 10.09 -11.36 10.77
N LEU A 82 11.19 -11.78 10.16
CA LEU A 82 11.18 -12.78 9.09
C LEU A 82 11.55 -14.13 9.71
N ILE A 83 10.62 -15.05 9.66
CA ILE A 83 10.77 -16.41 10.20
C ILE A 83 11.01 -17.34 9.01
N ASN A 84 12.22 -17.87 8.92
CA ASN A 84 12.59 -18.88 7.95
C ASN A 84 12.53 -20.28 8.63
N LYS A 85 11.47 -21.01 8.36
CA LYS A 85 11.21 -22.31 8.98
C LYS A 85 12.13 -23.42 8.44
N GLU A 86 12.61 -23.30 7.20
CA GLU A 86 13.54 -24.27 6.62
C GLU A 86 14.92 -24.20 7.28
N GLU A 87 15.41 -23.00 7.53
CA GLU A 87 16.70 -22.78 8.14
C GLU A 87 16.63 -22.73 9.68
N ASN A 88 15.44 -22.76 10.25
CA ASN A 88 15.19 -22.53 11.67
C ASN A 88 15.85 -21.24 12.18
N LYS A 89 15.68 -20.14 11.40
CA LYS A 89 16.27 -18.83 11.69
C LYS A 89 15.21 -17.75 11.70
N ASN A 90 15.38 -16.81 12.64
CA ASN A 90 14.56 -15.62 12.76
C ASN A 90 15.44 -14.39 12.57
N TYR A 91 14.97 -13.46 11.76
CA TYR A 91 15.63 -12.17 11.53
C TYR A 91 14.67 -11.05 11.94
N SER A 92 15.21 -9.99 12.53
CA SER A 92 14.42 -8.81 12.88
C SER A 92 14.98 -7.56 12.19
N TYR A 93 14.07 -6.71 11.69
CA TYR A 93 14.40 -5.46 11.00
C TYR A 93 13.50 -4.35 11.51
N SER A 94 14.07 -3.16 11.74
CA SER A 94 13.25 -1.98 11.99
C SER A 94 12.55 -1.58 10.68
N ILE A 95 11.25 -1.29 10.77
CA ILE A 95 10.48 -0.74 9.66
C ILE A 95 10.22 0.76 9.83
N LYS A 96 10.76 1.37 10.89
CA LYS A 96 10.64 2.81 11.12
C LYS A 96 11.26 3.57 9.95
N ASP A 97 10.55 4.57 9.45
CA ASP A 97 10.97 5.40 8.33
C ASP A 97 11.22 4.64 7.00
N THR A 98 10.65 3.42 6.89
CA THR A 98 10.71 2.63 5.67
C THR A 98 9.39 2.73 4.88
N PRO A 99 9.40 2.39 3.58
CA PRO A 99 8.18 2.28 2.78
C PRO A 99 7.10 1.40 3.43
N LEU A 100 7.49 0.25 3.97
CA LEU A 100 6.55 -0.66 4.64
C LEU A 100 5.98 -0.03 5.92
N GLY A 101 6.81 0.64 6.71
CA GLY A 101 6.37 1.34 7.92
C GLY A 101 5.31 2.41 7.64
N VAL A 102 5.45 3.15 6.53
CA VAL A 102 4.43 4.10 6.08
C VAL A 102 3.15 3.40 5.69
N MET A 103 3.23 2.31 4.93
CA MET A 103 2.06 1.53 4.48
C MET A 103 1.27 0.93 5.64
N LEU A 104 1.94 0.52 6.71
CA LEU A 104 1.34 -0.08 7.90
C LEU A 104 0.91 0.95 8.97
N ASN A 105 1.21 2.22 8.78
CA ASN A 105 0.73 3.32 9.61
C ASN A 105 -0.32 4.13 8.85
N LYS A 106 -1.60 3.87 9.15
CA LYS A 106 -2.73 4.48 8.45
C LYS A 106 -2.71 6.01 8.50
N GLU A 107 -2.39 6.60 9.64
CA GLU A 107 -2.35 8.05 9.84
C GLU A 107 -1.24 8.67 8.99
N SER A 108 -0.03 8.10 9.01
CA SER A 108 1.08 8.55 8.18
C SER A 108 0.78 8.40 6.69
N LEU A 109 0.15 7.30 6.29
CA LEU A 109 -0.27 7.07 4.91
C LEU A 109 -1.29 8.13 4.46
N ILE A 110 -2.31 8.42 5.26
CA ILE A 110 -3.34 9.43 4.97
C ILE A 110 -2.71 10.82 4.89
N GLU A 111 -1.82 11.17 5.79
CA GLU A 111 -1.10 12.44 5.76
C GLU A 111 -0.34 12.62 4.45
N LYS A 112 0.45 11.61 4.05
CA LYS A 112 1.21 11.65 2.79
C LYS A 112 0.29 11.73 1.56
N LEU A 113 -0.79 10.96 1.52
CA LEU A 113 -1.78 11.01 0.44
C LEU A 113 -2.50 12.38 0.36
N SER A 114 -2.74 13.03 1.48
CA SER A 114 -3.38 14.34 1.53
C SER A 114 -2.52 15.42 0.85
N ASN A 115 -1.20 15.27 0.90
CA ASN A 115 -0.23 16.20 0.32
C ASN A 115 0.07 15.94 -1.17
N ILE A 116 -0.49 14.87 -1.77
CA ILE A 116 -0.30 14.58 -3.20
C ILE A 116 -1.21 15.48 -4.03
N GLU A 117 -0.63 16.12 -5.03
CA GLU A 117 -1.37 17.00 -5.94
C GLU A 117 -2.13 16.23 -7.03
N LYS A 118 -1.53 15.16 -7.55
CA LYS A 118 -2.08 14.40 -8.69
C LYS A 118 -2.02 12.91 -8.47
N PHE A 119 -3.10 12.23 -8.84
CA PHE A 119 -3.16 10.78 -9.00
C PHE A 119 -3.04 10.43 -10.48
N ASN A 120 -2.32 9.39 -10.79
CA ASN A 120 -2.24 8.85 -12.14
C ASN A 120 -3.30 7.75 -12.30
N ILE A 121 -4.11 7.86 -13.33
CA ILE A 121 -5.07 6.81 -13.67
C ILE A 121 -4.48 6.03 -14.84
N SER A 122 -4.27 4.74 -14.63
CA SER A 122 -3.75 3.85 -15.68
C SER A 122 -4.43 2.50 -15.57
N ASN A 123 -4.96 2.03 -16.68
CA ASN A 123 -5.63 0.72 -16.81
C ASN A 123 -6.71 0.50 -15.73
N ASN A 124 -7.28 0.44 -15.02
CA ASN A 124 -8.25 0.25 -13.93
C ASN A 124 -7.69 0.58 -12.54
N PHE A 125 -6.52 1.22 -12.46
CA PHE A 125 -5.92 1.63 -11.19
C PHE A 125 -5.85 3.14 -11.07
N ILE A 126 -6.06 3.63 -9.87
CA ILE A 126 -5.59 4.94 -9.44
C ILE A 126 -4.25 4.71 -8.77
N ILE A 127 -3.20 5.34 -9.28
CA ILE A 127 -1.83 5.17 -8.77
C ILE A 127 -1.41 6.44 -8.07
N SER A 128 -0.96 6.31 -6.84
CA SER A 128 -0.41 7.39 -6.04
C SER A 128 1.04 7.09 -5.68
N THR A 129 1.96 8.00 -6.02
CA THR A 129 3.36 7.86 -5.63
C THR A 129 3.62 8.66 -4.36
N VAL A 130 4.02 7.96 -3.31
CA VAL A 130 4.42 8.53 -2.02
C VAL A 130 5.93 8.46 -1.89
N TYR A 131 6.59 9.59 -1.68
CA TYR A 131 8.03 9.66 -1.43
C TYR A 131 8.31 9.47 0.05
N ILE A 132 9.23 8.55 0.36
CA ILE A 132 9.71 8.26 1.71
C ILE A 132 10.98 9.06 1.97
N SER A 133 11.89 9.03 1.00
CA SER A 133 13.12 9.82 0.98
C SER A 133 13.37 10.38 -0.43
N SER A 134 14.53 10.95 -0.67
CA SER A 134 14.93 11.41 -2.01
C SER A 134 15.16 10.26 -3.01
N THR A 135 15.35 9.04 -2.51
CA THR A 135 15.71 7.86 -3.32
C THR A 135 14.73 6.71 -3.22
N GLU A 136 13.78 6.78 -2.28
CA GLU A 136 12.80 5.72 -2.04
C GLU A 136 11.38 6.24 -2.18
N SER A 137 10.56 5.49 -2.87
CA SER A 137 9.14 5.80 -3.05
C SER A 137 8.28 4.54 -3.09
N VAL A 138 6.99 4.75 -2.85
CA VAL A 138 5.96 3.71 -2.96
C VAL A 138 4.91 4.17 -3.94
N ASP A 139 4.67 3.38 -4.99
CA ASP A 139 3.48 3.51 -5.81
C ASP A 139 2.37 2.68 -5.15
N ILE A 140 1.26 3.31 -4.81
CA ILE A 140 0.12 2.66 -4.18
C ILE A 140 -1.00 2.55 -5.21
N TYR A 141 -1.56 1.36 -5.34
CA TYR A 141 -2.62 1.05 -6.29
C TYR A 141 -3.97 1.02 -5.59
N PHE A 142 -4.92 1.78 -6.11
CA PHE A 142 -6.31 1.78 -5.66
C PHE A 142 -7.23 1.38 -6.80
N GLU A 143 -8.33 0.73 -6.46
CA GLU A 143 -9.37 0.42 -7.42
C GLU A 143 -10.15 1.68 -7.80
N THR A 144 -10.48 1.83 -9.09
CA THR A 144 -11.19 3.02 -9.60
C THR A 144 -12.65 3.10 -9.17
N LYS A 145 -13.29 1.98 -8.83
CA LYS A 145 -14.72 1.93 -8.50
C LYS A 145 -15.00 2.20 -7.03
N ASN A 146 -14.30 1.53 -6.14
CA ASN A 146 -14.57 1.57 -4.69
C ASN A 146 -13.41 2.18 -3.90
N PHE A 147 -12.32 2.59 -4.57
CA PHE A 147 -11.15 3.24 -3.96
C PHE A 147 -10.44 2.37 -2.91
N THR A 148 -10.60 1.05 -2.99
CA THR A 148 -9.92 0.09 -2.13
C THR A 148 -8.46 -0.02 -2.53
N ILE A 149 -7.57 -0.11 -1.54
CA ILE A 149 -6.16 -0.40 -1.79
C ILE A 149 -6.03 -1.83 -2.35
N LEU A 150 -5.32 -1.96 -3.47
CA LEU A 150 -5.09 -3.23 -4.17
C LEU A 150 -3.66 -3.71 -4.08
N GLY A 151 -2.75 -2.88 -3.57
CA GLY A 151 -1.36 -3.23 -3.45
C GLY A 151 -0.45 -2.03 -3.51
N TRP A 152 0.83 -2.31 -3.59
CA TRP A 152 1.88 -1.29 -3.69
C TRP A 152 3.11 -1.83 -4.40
N ARG A 153 3.93 -0.91 -4.92
CA ARG A 153 5.27 -1.19 -5.45
C ARG A 153 6.27 -0.29 -4.75
N ILE A 154 7.20 -0.88 -4.04
CA ILE A 154 8.34 -0.20 -3.43
C ILE A 154 9.42 -0.05 -4.49
N LYS A 155 9.98 1.16 -4.60
CA LYS A 155 11.13 1.48 -5.42
C LYS A 155 12.28 1.84 -4.50
N ASN A 156 13.31 1.03 -4.49
CA ASN A 156 14.49 1.20 -3.65
C ASN A 156 15.54 2.10 -4.34
N TYR A 157 16.51 2.58 -3.57
CA TYR A 157 17.61 3.41 -4.05
C TYR A 157 18.48 2.72 -5.13
N ASP A 158 18.61 1.39 -5.06
CA ASP A 158 19.36 0.57 -6.03
C ASP A 158 18.56 0.24 -7.29
N LYS A 159 17.39 0.86 -7.46
CA LYS A 159 16.41 0.63 -8.54
C LYS A 159 15.74 -0.75 -8.50
N SER A 160 16.00 -1.57 -7.51
CA SER A 160 15.22 -2.78 -7.30
C SER A 160 13.77 -2.43 -6.96
N THR A 161 12.85 -3.29 -7.32
CA THR A 161 11.43 -3.11 -7.04
C THR A 161 10.86 -4.33 -6.34
N LEU A 162 9.97 -4.09 -5.40
CA LEU A 162 9.15 -5.12 -4.78
C LEU A 162 7.69 -4.72 -4.99
N GLU A 163 6.99 -5.51 -5.77
CA GLU A 163 5.55 -5.32 -6.01
C GLU A 163 4.73 -6.31 -5.20
N PHE A 164 3.70 -5.81 -4.54
CA PHE A 164 2.83 -6.58 -3.69
C PHE A 164 1.38 -6.29 -4.08
N MET A 165 0.71 -7.30 -4.62
CA MET A 165 -0.67 -7.19 -5.10
C MET A 165 -1.60 -8.05 -4.28
N MET A 166 -2.71 -7.45 -3.82
CA MET A 166 -3.70 -8.08 -2.95
C MET A 166 -4.90 -8.58 -3.75
N LYS A 167 -5.43 -9.72 -3.34
CA LYS A 167 -6.64 -10.36 -3.90
C LYS A 167 -7.54 -10.84 -2.75
N ASN A 168 -8.83 -11.03 -3.04
CA ASN A 168 -9.81 -11.55 -2.08
C ASN A 168 -9.84 -10.74 -0.77
N ILE A 169 -9.78 -9.41 -0.91
CA ILE A 169 -9.66 -8.48 0.21
C ILE A 169 -10.95 -8.44 1.02
N LYS A 170 -10.84 -8.66 2.33
CA LYS A 170 -11.92 -8.48 3.31
C LYS A 170 -11.49 -7.42 4.32
N ALA A 171 -12.28 -6.36 4.45
CA ALA A 171 -12.01 -5.28 5.39
C ALA A 171 -12.79 -5.46 6.69
N ASN A 172 -12.25 -4.91 7.77
CA ASN A 172 -12.86 -4.85 9.10
C ASN A 172 -13.26 -6.25 9.63
N ILE A 173 -12.34 -7.21 9.45
CA ILE A 173 -12.52 -8.56 9.97
C ILE A 173 -12.50 -8.56 11.50
N ASN A 174 -13.32 -9.42 12.11
CA ASN A 174 -13.16 -9.77 13.50
C ASN A 174 -12.14 -10.91 13.59
N THR A 175 -11.03 -10.69 14.29
CA THR A 175 -9.96 -11.68 14.41
C THR A 175 -9.29 -11.59 15.76
N ASP A 176 -9.04 -12.76 16.34
CA ASP A 176 -8.21 -12.94 17.54
C ASP A 176 -6.74 -13.28 17.15
N GLU A 177 -6.33 -12.90 15.94
CA GLU A 177 -4.99 -13.20 15.42
C GLU A 177 -3.93 -12.68 16.37
N ILE A 178 -3.00 -13.57 16.71
CA ILE A 178 -1.91 -13.28 17.63
C ILE A 178 -0.65 -12.98 16.80
N PHE A 179 -0.11 -11.77 16.98
CA PHE A 179 1.15 -11.32 16.37
C PHE A 179 2.33 -11.63 17.32
N GLN A 180 2.35 -12.84 17.87
CA GLN A 180 3.44 -13.29 18.75
C GLN A 180 4.68 -13.62 17.93
N ILE A 181 5.80 -13.13 18.41
CA ILE A 181 7.11 -13.42 17.86
C ILE A 181 7.51 -14.77 18.41
N PRO A 182 7.91 -15.75 17.59
CA PRO A 182 8.48 -16.99 18.07
C PRO A 182 9.78 -16.72 18.85
N ASN A 183 9.94 -17.36 19.98
CA ASN A 183 11.17 -17.31 20.78
C ASN A 183 12.34 -17.95 20.03
#